data_2fb1b4f91539f208782a3db0279dcfd8
#
_entry.id   2fb1b4f91539f208782a3db0279dcfd8
#
_cell.length_a   1.000
_cell.length_b   1.000
_cell.length_c   1.000
_cell.angle_alpha   90.00
_cell.angle_beta   90.00
_cell.angle_gamma   90.00
#
_symmetry.space_group_name_H-M   'P 1'
#
loop_
_entity.id
_entity.type
_entity.pdbx_description
1 polymer ?
#
loop_
_entity_poly.entity_id
_entity_poly.type
_entity_poly.pdbx_seq_one_letter_code
_entity_poly.pdbx_strand_id
1 'polypeptide(L)' 'MQLSGYTDSIGRPEANKKLSIDRANAVRDQLVSAGVAASRIETQGLGEENPIASNDTDEGRAKNRRLELTVTKM' A
#
# COMPACT_ATOMS: atom_id res chain seq x y z
N MET A 1 -8.63 2.17 11.06
CA MET A 1 -7.57 2.70 10.18
C MET A 1 -7.18 1.61 9.19
N GLN A 2 -7.15 1.92 7.93
CA GLN A 2 -6.78 0.98 6.88
C GLN A 2 -5.57 1.49 6.09
N LEU A 3 -4.59 0.62 5.92
CA LEU A 3 -3.40 0.89 5.10
C LEU A 3 -3.48 0.04 3.84
N SER A 4 -3.47 0.70 2.69
CA SER A 4 -3.53 0.05 1.38
C SER A 4 -2.23 0.30 0.63
N GLY A 5 -1.53 -0.77 0.27
CA GLY A 5 -0.30 -0.69 -0.50
C GLY A 5 -0.55 -0.89 -1.98
N TYR A 6 0.18 -0.15 -2.80
CA TYR A 6 0.06 -0.18 -4.25
C TYR A 6 1.44 -0.25 -4.91
N THR A 7 1.47 -0.78 -6.11
CA THR A 7 2.67 -0.84 -6.95
C THR A 7 2.38 -0.26 -8.33
N ASP A 8 3.43 -0.13 -9.16
CA ASP A 8 3.24 0.05 -10.59
C ASP A 8 2.93 -1.30 -11.26
N SER A 9 2.87 -1.31 -12.60
CA SER A 9 2.49 -2.51 -13.36
C SER A 9 3.67 -3.36 -13.81
N ILE A 10 4.90 -3.03 -13.39
CA ILE A 10 6.09 -3.80 -13.76
C ILE A 10 6.20 -5.03 -12.87
N GLY A 11 6.43 -6.18 -13.49
CA GLY A 11 6.55 -7.45 -12.79
C GLY A 11 5.26 -8.24 -12.81
N ARG A 12 5.26 -9.37 -12.10
CA ARG A 12 4.11 -10.25 -12.05
C ARG A 12 3.05 -9.71 -11.09
N PRO A 13 1.77 -9.78 -11.46
CA PRO A 13 0.69 -9.30 -10.58
C PRO A 13 0.73 -9.90 -9.17
N GLU A 14 1.01 -11.19 -9.04
CA GLU A 14 1.07 -11.86 -7.74
C GLU A 14 2.23 -11.33 -6.89
N ALA A 15 3.39 -11.11 -7.51
CA ALA A 15 4.56 -10.57 -6.82
C ALA A 15 4.29 -9.11 -6.38
N ASN A 16 3.63 -8.32 -7.23
CA ASN A 16 3.27 -6.95 -6.90
C ASN A 16 2.27 -6.90 -5.74
N LYS A 17 1.31 -7.81 -5.73
CA LYS A 17 0.34 -7.91 -4.64
C LYS A 17 1.02 -8.24 -3.33
N LYS A 18 1.93 -9.22 -3.33
CA LYS A 18 2.70 -9.58 -2.14
C LYS A 18 3.57 -8.41 -1.66
N LEU A 19 4.25 -7.74 -2.58
CA LEU A 19 5.08 -6.58 -2.25
C LEU A 19 4.25 -5.47 -1.61
N SER A 20 3.06 -5.21 -2.14
CA SER A 20 2.18 -4.16 -1.63
C SER A 20 1.67 -4.47 -0.22
N ILE A 21 1.30 -5.72 0.08
CA ILE A 21 0.88 -6.07 1.44
C ILE A 21 2.07 -6.04 2.41
N ASP A 22 3.25 -6.46 1.98
CA ASP A 22 4.45 -6.42 2.82
C ASP A 22 4.79 -4.97 3.20
N ARG A 23 4.66 -4.04 2.26
CA ARG A 23 4.87 -2.61 2.54
C ARG A 23 3.84 -2.06 3.52
N ALA A 24 2.58 -2.41 3.35
CA ALA A 24 1.52 -1.99 4.27
C ALA A 24 1.77 -2.53 5.67
N ASN A 25 2.17 -3.80 5.79
CA ASN A 25 2.49 -4.41 7.08
C ASN A 25 3.70 -3.76 7.74
N ALA A 26 4.71 -3.37 6.97
CA ALA A 26 5.89 -2.69 7.51
C ALA A 26 5.51 -1.34 8.13
N VAL A 27 4.64 -0.59 7.46
CA VAL A 27 4.14 0.69 8.01
C VAL A 27 3.28 0.44 9.25
N ARG A 28 2.43 -0.59 9.24
CA ARG A 28 1.67 -0.98 10.43
C ARG A 28 2.60 -1.22 11.61
N ASP A 29 3.68 -1.96 11.41
CA ASP A 29 4.62 -2.28 12.48
C ASP A 29 5.27 -1.02 13.04
N GLN A 30 5.57 -0.03 12.21
CA GLN A 30 6.09 1.25 12.66
C GLN A 30 5.07 2.01 13.50
N LEU A 31 3.79 2.00 13.10
CA LEU A 31 2.73 2.66 13.85
C LEU A 31 2.50 1.97 15.20
N VAL A 32 2.55 0.65 15.25
CA VAL A 32 2.44 -0.10 16.50
C VAL A 32 3.58 0.26 17.43
N SER A 33 4.81 0.36 16.92
CA SER A 33 5.97 0.77 17.69
C SER A 33 5.83 2.20 18.23
N ALA A 34 5.08 3.05 17.54
CA ALA A 34 4.81 4.43 17.94
C ALA A 34 3.63 4.56 18.91
N GLY A 35 2.98 3.46 19.27
CA GLY A 35 1.90 3.45 20.26
C GLY A 35 0.50 3.27 19.73
N VAL A 36 0.33 3.03 18.43
CA VAL A 36 -0.99 2.75 17.85
C VAL A 36 -1.33 1.28 18.10
N ALA A 37 -2.52 1.00 18.60
CA ALA A 37 -2.96 -0.38 18.86
C ALA A 37 -3.08 -1.16 17.54
N ALA A 38 -2.47 -2.34 17.48
CA ALA A 38 -2.50 -3.18 16.27
C ALA A 38 -3.93 -3.53 15.84
N SER A 39 -4.85 -3.70 16.78
CA SER A 39 -6.25 -4.00 16.52
C SER A 39 -6.99 -2.87 15.78
N ARG A 40 -6.43 -1.68 15.71
CA ARG A 40 -7.01 -0.53 15.00
C ARG A 40 -6.51 -0.39 13.57
N ILE A 41 -5.56 -1.24 13.16
CA ILE A 41 -4.91 -1.12 11.87
C ILE A 41 -5.23 -2.35 11.04
N GLU A 42 -5.85 -2.13 9.88
CA GLU A 42 -6.04 -3.16 8.87
C GLU A 42 -5.10 -2.87 7.71
N THR A 43 -4.53 -3.92 7.13
CA THR A 43 -3.64 -3.77 5.98
C THR A 43 -4.20 -4.55 4.79
N GLN A 44 -3.99 -4.01 3.60
CA GLN A 44 -4.29 -4.72 2.37
C GLN A 44 -3.27 -4.38 1.29
N GLY A 45 -3.01 -5.35 0.43
CA GLY A 45 -2.16 -5.15 -0.74
C GLY A 45 -3.00 -5.22 -1.99
N LEU A 46 -3.04 -4.15 -2.75
CA LEU A 46 -3.80 -4.06 -3.99
C LEU A 46 -2.92 -4.19 -5.23
N GLY A 47 -1.58 -4.25 -5.04
CA GLY A 47 -0.66 -4.43 -6.14
C GLY A 47 -0.79 -3.31 -7.17
N GLU A 48 -0.95 -3.69 -8.43
CA GLU A 48 -1.06 -2.73 -9.53
C GLU A 48 -2.49 -2.21 -9.78
N GLU A 49 -3.44 -2.57 -8.94
CA GLU A 49 -4.82 -2.10 -9.07
C GLU A 49 -4.92 -0.60 -8.78
N ASN A 50 -5.92 0.04 -9.37
CA ASN A 50 -6.27 1.45 -9.14
C ASN A 50 -5.08 2.41 -9.36
N PRO A 51 -4.45 2.40 -10.55
CA PRO A 51 -3.38 3.34 -10.82
C PRO A 51 -3.88 4.78 -10.79
N ILE A 52 -3.10 5.69 -10.23
CA ILE A 52 -3.42 7.13 -10.18
C ILE A 52 -2.68 7.91 -11.25
N ALA A 53 -1.78 7.26 -11.97
CA ALA A 53 -0.99 7.87 -13.04
C ALA A 53 -0.65 6.81 -14.08
N SER A 54 -0.05 7.26 -15.20
CA SER A 54 0.32 6.35 -16.28
C SER A 54 1.45 5.41 -15.85
N ASN A 55 1.30 4.12 -16.15
CA ASN A 55 2.37 3.13 -15.99
C ASN A 55 3.35 3.14 -17.18
N ASP A 56 3.09 3.96 -18.19
CA ASP A 56 3.95 4.05 -19.37
C ASP A 56 5.15 4.98 -19.16
N THR A 57 5.14 5.80 -18.11
CA THR A 57 6.21 6.74 -17.80
C THR A 57 6.83 6.45 -16.44
N ASP A 58 8.12 6.82 -16.27
CA ASP A 58 8.79 6.65 -14.98
C ASP A 58 8.12 7.48 -13.89
N GLU A 59 7.72 8.70 -14.21
CA GLU A 59 7.04 9.60 -13.27
C GLU A 59 5.69 9.02 -12.83
N GLY A 60 4.93 8.48 -13.78
CA GLY A 60 3.63 7.86 -13.49
C GLY A 60 3.77 6.62 -12.63
N ARG A 61 4.75 5.77 -12.96
CA ARG A 61 5.01 4.56 -12.15
C ARG A 61 5.41 4.93 -10.73
N ALA A 62 6.23 5.96 -10.56
CA ALA A 62 6.62 6.41 -9.22
C ALA A 62 5.40 6.85 -8.39
N LYS A 63 4.44 7.51 -9.00
CA LYS A 63 3.19 7.91 -8.33
C LYS A 63 2.32 6.71 -7.97
N ASN A 64 2.34 5.65 -8.76
CA ASN A 64 1.57 4.44 -8.50
C ASN A 64 2.16 3.61 -7.35
N ARG A 65 3.46 3.70 -7.10
CA ARG A 65 4.12 3.05 -5.95
C ARG A 65 3.85 3.87 -4.70
N ARG A 66 2.72 3.59 -4.06
CA ARG A 66 2.25 4.42 -2.95
C ARG A 66 1.61 3.59 -1.85
N LEU A 67 1.42 4.22 -0.72
CA LEU A 67 0.62 3.71 0.37
C LEU A 67 -0.50 4.73 0.66
N GLU A 68 -1.71 4.24 0.82
CA GLU A 68 -2.85 5.09 1.17
C GLU A 68 -3.35 4.75 2.56
N LEU A 69 -3.56 5.77 3.37
CA LEU A 69 -4.11 5.64 4.71
C LEU A 69 -5.55 6.14 4.71
N THR A 70 -6.46 5.27 5.11
CA THR A 70 -7.87 5.63 5.29
C THR A 70 -8.23 5.52 6.76
N VAL A 71 -8.72 6.62 7.34
CA VAL A 71 -9.20 6.63 8.71
C VAL A 71 -10.71 6.42 8.69
N THR A 72 -11.14 5.32 9.33
CA THR A 72 -12.55 5.01 9.42
C THR A 72 -13.11 5.68 10.66
N LYS A 73 -14.14 6.50 10.48
CA LYS A 73 -14.90 7.04 11.60
C LYS A 73 -15.92 6.02 12.08
N MET A 74 -15.99 5.89 13.35
CA MET A 74 -17.07 5.13 13.97
C MET A 74 -18.13 6.05 14.47
#